data_10f338f1401d0585664349fdda00add8
#
_entry.id   10f338f1401d0585664349fdda00add8
#
_cell.length_a   1.000
_cell.length_b   1.000
_cell.length_c   1.000
_cell.angle_alpha   90.00
_cell.angle_beta   90.00
_cell.angle_gamma   90.00
#
_symmetry.space_group_name_H-M   'P 1'
#
loop_
_entity.id
_entity.type
_entity.pdbx_description
1 polymer ?
#
loop_
_entity_poly.entity_id
_entity_poly.type
_entity_poly.pdbx_seq_one_letter_code
_entity_poly.pdbx_strand_id
1 'polypeptide(L)'
;MTNPFFKNTGPYNINFLLETINLKNDNLPDKKIRDIKDLDSSQENEITFLHSKKYTDLAKKTKASYCLTSENFQSFLPDSCKAIITEKVLLHTAQITKIFYPDSITDDYDNTVKEIIETELRDKIKYG
;
A
#
# COMPACT_ATOMS: atom_id res chain seq x y z
N MET A 1 3.93 -12.87 -13.77
CA MET A 1 3.04 -14.03 -13.95
C MET A 1 2.01 -14.07 -12.83
N THR A 2 0.76 -14.25 -13.17
CA THR A 2 -0.31 -14.22 -12.19
C THR A 2 -0.45 -15.59 -11.53
N ASN A 3 -0.38 -15.61 -10.21
CA ASN A 3 -0.67 -16.83 -9.46
C ASN A 3 -2.16 -17.16 -9.66
N PRO A 4 -2.54 -18.38 -10.06
CA PRO A 4 -3.93 -18.73 -10.30
C PRO A 4 -4.82 -18.60 -9.04
N PHE A 5 -4.22 -18.60 -7.85
CA PHE A 5 -4.95 -18.41 -6.60
C PHE A 5 -5.09 -16.94 -6.21
N PHE A 6 -4.41 -16.02 -6.91
CA PHE A 6 -4.41 -14.60 -6.60
C PHE A 6 -4.84 -13.81 -7.82
N LYS A 7 -6.13 -13.84 -8.08
CA LYS A 7 -6.68 -13.15 -9.24
C LYS A 7 -6.91 -11.69 -8.91
N ASN A 8 -6.20 -10.80 -9.63
CA ASN A 8 -6.37 -9.37 -9.51
C ASN A 8 -7.70 -8.96 -10.14
N THR A 9 -8.55 -8.29 -9.37
CA THR A 9 -9.87 -7.83 -9.82
C THR A 9 -9.87 -6.42 -10.38
N GLY A 10 -8.72 -5.71 -10.29
CA GLY A 10 -8.61 -4.36 -10.81
C GLY A 10 -8.70 -4.25 -12.31
N PRO A 11 -8.51 -3.03 -12.85
CA PRO A 11 -8.05 -1.83 -12.15
C PRO A 11 -9.14 -1.14 -11.35
N TYR A 12 -8.72 -0.28 -10.41
CA TYR A 12 -9.62 0.54 -9.60
C TYR A 12 -9.15 1.98 -9.61
N ASN A 13 -10.10 2.93 -9.55
CA ASN A 13 -9.77 4.34 -9.41
C ASN A 13 -9.11 4.59 -8.06
N ILE A 14 -8.06 5.42 -8.03
CA ILE A 14 -7.35 5.73 -6.78
C ILE A 14 -8.29 6.28 -5.71
N ASN A 15 -9.24 7.12 -6.08
CA ASN A 15 -10.19 7.69 -5.14
C ASN A 15 -11.10 6.62 -4.54
N PHE A 16 -11.51 5.64 -5.35
CA PHE A 16 -12.30 4.50 -4.86
C PHE A 16 -11.52 3.70 -3.81
N LEU A 17 -10.24 3.43 -4.08
CA LEU A 17 -9.41 2.68 -3.14
C LEU A 17 -9.29 3.42 -1.80
N LEU A 18 -9.04 4.73 -1.85
CA LEU A 18 -8.86 5.53 -0.64
C LEU A 18 -10.17 5.67 0.15
N GLU A 19 -11.29 5.83 -0.51
CA GLU A 19 -12.59 5.87 0.14
C GLU A 19 -12.90 4.55 0.84
N THR A 20 -12.61 3.45 0.18
CA THR A 20 -12.89 2.11 0.72
C THR A 20 -12.14 1.85 2.01
N ILE A 21 -10.94 2.36 2.15
CA ILE A 21 -10.14 2.18 3.35
C ILE A 21 -10.27 3.35 4.34
N ASN A 22 -11.22 4.26 4.09
CA ASN A 22 -11.46 5.44 4.94
C ASN A 22 -10.24 6.36 5.07
N LEU A 23 -9.45 6.45 4.04
CA LEU A 23 -8.28 7.31 4.01
C LEU A 23 -8.57 8.49 3.10
N LYS A 24 -8.92 9.63 3.69
CA LYS A 24 -9.16 10.84 2.91
C LYS A 24 -7.84 11.44 2.47
N ASN A 25 -7.79 11.78 1.21
CA ASN A 25 -6.67 12.51 0.65
C ASN A 25 -7.22 13.66 -0.19
N ASP A 26 -6.44 14.73 -0.31
CA ASP A 26 -6.86 15.87 -1.10
C ASP A 26 -7.08 15.44 -2.55
N ASN A 27 -7.98 16.17 -3.22
CA ASN A 27 -8.43 15.89 -4.57
C ASN A 27 -7.35 15.31 -5.48
N LEU A 28 -7.29 13.99 -5.55
CA LEU A 28 -6.40 13.33 -6.49
C LEU A 28 -7.08 13.26 -7.86
N PRO A 29 -6.32 13.44 -8.94
CA PRO A 29 -6.88 13.25 -10.27
C PRO A 29 -7.35 11.80 -10.42
N ASP A 30 -8.41 11.62 -11.20
CA ASP A 30 -8.90 10.29 -11.51
C ASP A 30 -7.81 9.51 -12.21
N LYS A 31 -7.39 8.43 -11.57
CA LYS A 31 -6.36 7.56 -12.12
C LYS A 31 -6.66 6.12 -11.74
N LYS A 32 -6.61 5.25 -12.72
CA LYS A 32 -6.83 3.82 -12.48
C LYS A 32 -5.55 3.17 -12.02
N ILE A 33 -5.64 2.45 -10.92
CA ILE A 33 -4.52 1.71 -10.33
C ILE A 33 -4.71 0.24 -10.68
N ARG A 34 -3.70 -0.36 -11.30
CA ARG A 34 -3.77 -1.73 -11.79
C ARG A 34 -3.49 -2.77 -10.72
N ASP A 35 -2.65 -2.42 -9.75
CA ASP A 35 -2.17 -3.39 -8.76
C ASP A 35 -1.51 -2.68 -7.60
N ILE A 36 -1.27 -3.44 -6.52
CA ILE A 36 -0.44 -3.02 -5.41
C ILE A 36 0.75 -3.96 -5.34
N LYS A 37 1.96 -3.40 -5.28
CA LYS A 37 3.20 -4.17 -5.25
C LYS A 37 4.22 -3.48 -4.34
N ASP A 38 5.30 -4.17 -4.03
CA ASP A 38 6.38 -3.57 -3.24
C ASP A 38 7.13 -2.50 -4.05
N LEU A 39 8.02 -1.78 -3.37
CA LEU A 39 8.73 -0.66 -3.96
C LEU A 39 9.55 -1.04 -5.18
N ASP A 40 10.15 -2.21 -5.15
CA ASP A 40 11.08 -2.66 -6.20
C ASP A 40 10.35 -3.11 -7.46
N SER A 41 9.20 -3.74 -7.33
CA SER A 41 8.48 -4.33 -8.47
C SER A 41 7.36 -3.46 -9.03
N SER A 42 6.97 -2.38 -8.33
CA SER A 42 5.89 -1.49 -8.78
C SER A 42 6.26 -0.74 -10.04
N GLN A 43 5.26 -0.53 -10.89
CA GLN A 43 5.38 0.22 -12.14
C GLN A 43 4.38 1.36 -12.17
N GLU A 44 4.39 2.13 -13.25
CA GLU A 44 3.41 3.20 -13.48
C GLU A 44 1.99 2.64 -13.36
N ASN A 45 1.09 3.43 -12.80
CA ASN A 45 -0.31 3.06 -12.53
C ASN A 45 -0.45 1.95 -11.49
N GLU A 46 0.54 1.80 -10.64
CA GLU A 46 0.48 0.88 -9.51
C GLU A 46 0.73 1.65 -8.22
N ILE A 47 0.26 1.09 -7.10
CA ILE A 47 0.47 1.68 -5.78
C ILE A 47 1.44 0.80 -5.00
N THR A 48 2.31 1.45 -4.24
CA THR A 48 3.27 0.76 -3.37
C THR A 48 3.14 1.28 -1.94
N PHE A 49 4.03 0.87 -1.08
CA PHE A 49 4.02 1.28 0.33
C PHE A 49 5.45 1.37 0.87
N LEU A 50 5.64 2.29 1.81
CA LEU A 50 6.92 2.51 2.48
C LEU A 50 6.65 2.70 3.97
N HIS A 51 6.97 1.70 4.78
CA HIS A 51 6.66 1.71 6.21
C HIS A 51 7.90 1.74 7.11
N SER A 52 9.10 1.70 6.53
CA SER A 52 10.33 1.61 7.30
C SER A 52 11.47 2.38 6.65
N LYS A 53 12.28 3.02 7.46
CA LYS A 53 13.49 3.69 7.00
C LYS A 53 14.44 2.77 6.25
N LYS A 54 14.39 1.49 6.56
CA LYS A 54 15.19 0.45 5.92
C LYS A 54 15.01 0.41 4.39
N TYR A 55 13.85 0.81 3.90
CA TYR A 55 13.50 0.71 2.49
C TYR A 55 13.55 2.04 1.74
N THR A 56 14.09 3.09 2.34
CA THR A 56 14.10 4.42 1.71
C THR A 56 14.90 4.46 0.42
N ASP A 57 15.94 3.66 0.29
CA ASP A 57 16.73 3.60 -0.95
C ASP A 57 15.91 3.01 -2.11
N LEU A 58 15.08 1.99 -1.82
CA LEU A 58 14.17 1.43 -2.81
C LEU A 58 13.08 2.43 -3.17
N ALA A 59 12.61 3.20 -2.18
CA ALA A 59 11.60 4.22 -2.41
C ALA A 59 12.06 5.29 -3.39
N LYS A 60 13.31 5.69 -3.32
CA LYS A 60 13.87 6.68 -4.24
C LYS A 60 13.86 6.24 -5.70
N LYS A 61 13.83 4.94 -5.93
CA LYS A 61 13.91 4.33 -7.26
C LYS A 61 12.58 3.76 -7.74
N THR A 62 11.55 3.83 -6.94
CA THR A 62 10.27 3.22 -7.32
C THR A 62 9.67 3.88 -8.54
N LYS A 63 9.01 3.08 -9.36
CA LYS A 63 8.29 3.55 -10.55
C LYS A 63 6.79 3.64 -10.31
N ALA A 64 6.33 3.35 -9.08
CA ALA A 64 4.93 3.42 -8.73
C ALA A 64 4.38 4.84 -8.87
N SER A 65 3.10 4.94 -9.18
CA SER A 65 2.43 6.25 -9.26
C SER A 65 2.07 6.79 -7.89
N TYR A 66 1.79 5.92 -6.92
CA TYR A 66 1.40 6.29 -5.55
C TYR A 66 2.12 5.41 -4.54
N CYS A 67 2.34 5.97 -3.35
CA CYS A 67 2.95 5.23 -2.26
C CYS A 67 2.28 5.56 -0.93
N LEU A 68 1.77 4.54 -0.26
CA LEU A 68 1.28 4.67 1.12
C LEU A 68 2.49 4.80 2.03
N THR A 69 2.58 5.90 2.76
CA THR A 69 3.72 6.13 3.64
C THR A 69 3.37 7.11 4.75
N SER A 70 4.26 7.24 5.73
CA SER A 70 4.11 8.25 6.76
C SER A 70 4.71 9.57 6.28
N GLU A 71 4.33 10.65 6.96
CA GLU A 71 4.83 11.98 6.63
C GLU A 71 6.36 12.05 6.67
N ASN A 72 6.98 11.31 7.58
CA ASN A 72 8.42 11.30 7.76
C ASN A 72 9.19 10.77 6.55
N PHE A 73 8.56 9.93 5.74
CA PHE A 73 9.23 9.27 4.62
C PHE A 73 8.85 9.82 3.26
N GLN A 74 7.89 10.73 3.18
CA GLN A 74 7.41 11.21 1.88
C GLN A 74 8.50 11.85 1.03
N SER A 75 9.48 12.48 1.65
CA SER A 75 10.56 13.15 0.94
C SER A 75 11.52 12.20 0.22
N PHE A 76 11.48 10.92 0.56
CA PHE A 76 12.32 9.91 -0.11
C PHE A 76 11.75 9.45 -1.45
N LEU A 77 10.48 9.77 -1.73
CA LEU A 77 9.83 9.34 -2.97
C LEU A 77 10.25 10.24 -4.14
N PRO A 78 10.37 9.66 -5.36
CA PRO A 78 10.63 10.49 -6.53
C PRO A 78 9.40 11.35 -6.88
N ASP A 79 9.61 12.40 -7.66
CA ASP A 79 8.54 13.31 -8.06
C ASP A 79 7.40 12.61 -8.81
N SER A 80 7.71 11.52 -9.50
CA SER A 80 6.72 10.73 -10.23
C SER A 80 5.82 9.88 -9.34
N CYS A 81 6.17 9.73 -8.06
CA CYS A 81 5.40 8.92 -7.12
C CYS A 81 4.79 9.82 -6.05
N LYS A 82 3.47 9.89 -6.02
CA LYS A 82 2.76 10.73 -5.06
C LYS A 82 2.57 10.00 -3.74
N ALA A 83 2.95 10.65 -2.65
CA ALA A 83 2.76 10.10 -1.31
C ALA A 83 1.29 10.17 -0.89
N ILE A 84 0.79 9.08 -0.33
CA ILE A 84 -0.51 9.03 0.34
C ILE A 84 -0.21 8.83 1.81
N ILE A 85 -0.40 9.89 2.58
CA ILE A 85 0.06 9.93 3.97
C ILE A 85 -0.90 9.18 4.88
N THR A 86 -0.35 8.26 5.65
CA THR A 86 -1.09 7.55 6.69
C THR A 86 -0.12 7.13 7.79
N GLU A 87 -0.63 7.07 9.02
CA GLU A 87 0.13 6.55 10.15
C GLU A 87 0.04 5.03 10.25
N LYS A 88 -0.88 4.41 9.50
CA LYS A 88 -1.15 2.98 9.54
C LYS A 88 -0.85 2.35 8.18
N VAL A 89 0.39 2.50 7.73
CA VAL A 89 0.82 2.08 6.39
C VAL A 89 0.50 0.61 6.13
N LEU A 90 0.91 -0.28 7.03
CA LEU A 90 0.74 -1.72 6.82
C LEU A 90 -0.74 -2.12 6.84
N LEU A 91 -1.54 -1.49 7.70
CA LEU A 91 -2.97 -1.77 7.75
C LEU A 91 -3.63 -1.39 6.42
N HIS A 92 -3.37 -0.20 5.93
CA HIS A 92 -3.97 0.26 4.67
C HIS A 92 -3.45 -0.53 3.48
N THR A 93 -2.18 -0.94 3.51
CA THR A 93 -1.61 -1.81 2.49
C THR A 93 -2.37 -3.14 2.43
N ALA A 94 -2.62 -3.75 3.59
CA ALA A 94 -3.38 -5.00 3.67
C ALA A 94 -4.81 -4.82 3.16
N GLN A 95 -5.46 -3.71 3.50
CA GLN A 95 -6.81 -3.43 3.04
C GLN A 95 -6.89 -3.28 1.52
N ILE A 96 -5.95 -2.56 0.93
CA ILE A 96 -5.90 -2.39 -0.53
C ILE A 96 -5.59 -3.72 -1.21
N THR A 97 -4.67 -4.49 -0.67
CA THR A 97 -4.35 -5.81 -1.20
C THR A 97 -5.61 -6.68 -1.25
N LYS A 98 -6.42 -6.64 -0.20
CA LYS A 98 -7.66 -7.39 -0.15
C LYS A 98 -8.67 -6.95 -1.23
N ILE A 99 -8.67 -5.66 -1.58
CA ILE A 99 -9.54 -5.17 -2.65
C ILE A 99 -9.14 -5.78 -4.00
N PHE A 100 -7.83 -5.79 -4.30
CA PHE A 100 -7.34 -6.35 -5.56
C PHE A 100 -7.41 -7.87 -5.63
N TYR A 101 -7.26 -8.55 -4.49
CA TYR A 101 -7.18 -10.01 -4.42
C TYR A 101 -8.13 -10.58 -3.37
N PRO A 102 -9.44 -10.36 -3.52
CA PRO A 102 -10.40 -10.82 -2.51
C PRO A 102 -10.44 -12.34 -2.37
N ASP A 103 -10.21 -13.07 -3.46
CA ASP A 103 -10.23 -14.53 -3.47
C ASP A 103 -8.93 -15.16 -2.95
N SER A 104 -7.92 -14.35 -2.71
CA SER A 104 -6.63 -14.82 -2.22
C SER A 104 -6.61 -15.00 -0.69
N ILE A 105 -7.70 -14.69 -0.02
CA ILE A 105 -7.79 -14.79 1.42
C ILE A 105 -7.90 -16.26 1.81
N THR A 106 -6.74 -16.85 2.06
CA THR A 106 -6.60 -18.17 2.66
C THR A 106 -6.29 -17.98 4.13
N ASP A 107 -6.33 -19.05 4.90
CA ASP A 107 -5.97 -18.99 6.31
C ASP A 107 -4.56 -18.41 6.51
N ASP A 108 -3.64 -18.78 5.63
CA ASP A 108 -2.27 -18.26 5.70
C ASP A 108 -2.21 -16.76 5.44
N TYR A 109 -2.96 -16.30 4.45
CA TYR A 109 -3.03 -14.87 4.12
C TYR A 109 -3.62 -14.07 5.29
N ASP A 110 -4.72 -14.55 5.86
CA ASP A 110 -5.35 -13.89 7.00
C ASP A 110 -4.40 -13.82 8.20
N ASN A 111 -3.65 -14.87 8.46
CA ASN A 111 -2.66 -14.89 9.53
C ASN A 111 -1.58 -13.84 9.30
N THR A 112 -1.12 -13.69 8.06
CA THR A 112 -0.11 -12.69 7.72
C THR A 112 -0.64 -11.29 7.97
N VAL A 113 -1.87 -11.00 7.56
CA VAL A 113 -2.51 -9.70 7.79
C VAL A 113 -2.64 -9.43 9.29
N LYS A 114 -3.07 -10.41 10.07
CA LYS A 114 -3.18 -10.27 11.51
C LYS A 114 -1.84 -9.99 12.16
N GLU A 115 -0.79 -10.67 11.73
CA GLU A 115 0.56 -10.44 12.26
C GLU A 115 1.03 -9.02 12.01
N ILE A 116 0.77 -8.48 10.82
CA ILE A 116 1.11 -7.10 10.49
C ILE A 116 0.39 -6.14 11.43
N ILE A 117 -0.91 -6.32 11.61
CA ILE A 117 -1.71 -5.45 12.47
C ILE A 117 -1.26 -5.55 13.93
N GLU A 118 -1.04 -6.75 14.42
CA GLU A 118 -0.58 -6.97 15.79
C GLU A 118 0.79 -6.34 16.03
N THR A 119 1.68 -6.43 15.07
CA THR A 119 3.01 -5.83 15.18
C THR A 119 2.89 -4.31 15.30
N GLU A 120 2.05 -3.67 14.50
CA GLU A 120 1.82 -2.22 14.59
C GLU A 120 1.24 -1.84 15.96
N LEU A 121 0.28 -2.63 16.47
CA LEU A 121 -0.32 -2.37 17.78
C LEU A 121 0.68 -2.54 18.90
N ARG A 122 1.52 -3.54 18.85
CA ARG A 122 2.57 -3.75 19.85
C ARG A 122 3.54 -2.59 19.90
N ASP A 123 3.95 -2.11 18.74
CA ASP A 123 4.86 -0.98 18.66
C ASP A 123 4.23 0.26 19.29
N LYS A 124 2.96 0.51 19.03
CA LYS A 124 2.24 1.62 19.65
C LYS A 124 2.15 1.50 21.16
N ILE A 125 1.85 0.31 21.67
CA ILE A 125 1.76 0.06 23.09
C ILE A 125 3.12 0.22 23.75
N LYS A 126 4.16 -0.25 23.09
CA LYS A 126 5.52 -0.22 23.62
C LYS A 126 6.05 1.20 23.79
N TYR A 127 5.66 2.11 22.91
CA TYR A 127 6.14 3.49 22.91
C TYR A 127 5.10 4.50 23.39
N GLY A 128 3.89 4.04 23.57
CA GLY A 128 2.79 4.85 24.07
C GLY A 128 2.71 4.80 25.57
#